data_9c0edb7650420453b2c560e3e4e7fa41
#
_entry.id   9c0edb7650420453b2c560e3e4e7fa41
#
_cell.length_a   1.000
_cell.length_b   1.000
_cell.length_c   1.000
_cell.angle_alpha   90.00
_cell.angle_beta   90.00
_cell.angle_gamma   90.00
#
_symmetry.space_group_name_H-M   'P 1'
#
loop_
_entity.id
_entity.type
_entity.pdbx_description
1 polymer ?
#
loop_
_entity_poly.entity_id
_entity_poly.type
_entity_poly.pdbx_seq_one_letter_code
_entity_poly.pdbx_strand_id
1 'polypeptide(L)'
;ASDVYKRQYLGNLAKEDTVLIHHAAGGVGTAVSQICDAYGVSLVVGTASSPKKDFVESMGMRFVDRDSEDFVEVCKDMTDGKGVHHAIDPVGGRHLMRSLMATRRGGKLYYFGASGAVKGEKRSRTSEIRLWWGMPRFDPIKLMTSNKAVFGVHMGLLEDPAIFKGHLEELSTMLG
;
A
#
# COMPACT_ATOMS: atom_id res chain seq x y z
N ALA A 1 3.63 21.03 16.12
CA ALA A 1 2.44 20.76 15.31
C ALA A 1 2.76 19.98 14.02
N SER A 2 3.93 20.20 13.37
CA SER A 2 4.29 19.49 12.13
C SER A 2 4.55 17.99 12.34
N ASP A 3 5.14 17.60 13.47
CA ASP A 3 5.53 16.23 13.77
C ASP A 3 4.35 15.28 13.99
N VAL A 4 3.30 15.75 14.64
CA VAL A 4 2.07 14.96 14.85
C VAL A 4 1.34 14.74 13.53
N TYR A 5 1.34 15.75 12.67
CA TYR A 5 0.69 15.69 11.35
C TYR A 5 1.43 14.75 10.39
N LYS A 6 2.77 14.80 10.37
CA LYS A 6 3.63 13.91 9.58
C LYS A 6 3.43 12.45 9.98
N ARG A 7 3.38 12.16 11.26
CA ARG A 7 3.14 10.82 11.80
C ARG A 7 1.75 10.27 11.47
N GLN A 8 0.74 11.13 11.38
CA GLN A 8 -0.62 10.71 11.05
C GLN A 8 -0.83 10.42 9.56
N TYR A 9 -0.22 11.19 8.66
CA TYR A 9 -0.43 11.06 7.21
C TYR A 9 0.49 10.02 6.54
N LEU A 10 1.75 9.91 6.95
CA LEU A 10 2.69 8.93 6.40
C LEU A 10 2.62 7.56 7.10
N GLY A 11 1.61 7.36 7.95
CA GLY A 11 1.37 6.06 8.57
C GLY A 11 2.33 5.68 9.68
N ASN A 12 3.20 6.60 10.11
CA ASN A 12 4.11 6.35 11.23
C ASN A 12 5.05 5.16 10.97
N LEU A 13 5.73 5.14 9.81
CA LEU A 13 6.72 4.12 9.48
C LEU A 13 7.84 4.13 10.53
N ALA A 14 8.17 2.96 11.03
CA ALA A 14 9.27 2.71 11.94
C ALA A 14 10.26 1.72 11.30
N LYS A 15 11.49 1.72 11.78
CA LYS A 15 12.56 0.85 11.25
C LYS A 15 12.20 -0.63 11.34
N GLU A 16 11.47 -1.04 12.37
CA GLU A 16 11.05 -2.42 12.60
C GLU A 16 9.78 -2.80 11.82
N ASP A 17 9.19 -1.85 11.09
CA ASP A 17 7.98 -2.12 10.34
C ASP A 17 8.25 -3.03 9.13
N THR A 18 7.19 -3.68 8.72
CA THR A 18 7.15 -4.50 7.50
C THR A 18 6.07 -3.97 6.58
N VAL A 19 6.35 -3.85 5.29
CA VAL A 19 5.48 -3.20 4.32
C VAL A 19 5.22 -4.12 3.14
N LEU A 20 3.95 -4.25 2.75
CA LEU A 20 3.52 -4.89 1.50
C LEU A 20 3.14 -3.82 0.49
N ILE A 21 3.69 -3.89 -0.71
CA ILE A 21 3.43 -2.97 -1.80
C ILE A 21 2.91 -3.73 -3.02
N HIS A 22 1.67 -3.47 -3.43
CA HIS A 22 1.16 -3.99 -4.68
C HIS A 22 1.52 -3.06 -5.85
N HIS A 23 1.67 -3.65 -7.05
CA HIS A 23 2.22 -2.95 -8.23
C HIS A 23 3.58 -2.30 -7.94
N ALA A 24 4.45 -3.04 -7.27
CA ALA A 24 5.74 -2.56 -6.74
C ALA A 24 6.66 -1.92 -7.80
N ALA A 25 6.59 -2.37 -9.05
CA ALA A 25 7.33 -1.79 -10.18
C ALA A 25 6.64 -0.58 -10.83
N GLY A 26 5.55 -0.06 -10.26
CA GLY A 26 4.89 1.15 -10.72
C GLY A 26 5.43 2.40 -10.02
N GLY A 27 5.09 3.61 -10.53
CA GLY A 27 5.62 4.86 -9.98
C GLY A 27 5.38 5.05 -8.48
N VAL A 28 4.18 4.71 -7.98
CA VAL A 28 3.90 4.78 -6.54
C VAL A 28 4.66 3.69 -5.78
N GLY A 29 4.75 2.46 -6.34
CA GLY A 29 5.49 1.37 -5.72
C GLY A 29 6.96 1.70 -5.52
N THR A 30 7.61 2.27 -6.53
CA THR A 30 9.01 2.71 -6.45
C THR A 30 9.20 3.85 -5.45
N ALA A 31 8.32 4.85 -5.44
CA ALA A 31 8.39 5.94 -4.48
C ALA A 31 8.23 5.46 -3.03
N VAL A 32 7.27 4.55 -2.77
CA VAL A 32 7.09 3.97 -1.43
C VAL A 32 8.30 3.13 -1.01
N SER A 33 8.90 2.36 -1.94
CA SER A 33 10.12 1.60 -1.66
C SER A 33 11.29 2.50 -1.27
N GLN A 34 11.50 3.61 -1.97
CA GLN A 34 12.53 4.60 -1.62
C GLN A 34 12.30 5.22 -0.25
N ILE A 35 11.04 5.53 0.09
CA ILE A 35 10.67 6.02 1.42
C ILE A 35 10.98 4.95 2.48
N CYS A 36 10.62 3.70 2.25
CA CYS A 36 10.92 2.60 3.16
C CYS A 36 12.42 2.45 3.40
N ASP A 37 13.24 2.56 2.35
CA ASP A 37 14.69 2.52 2.43
C ASP A 37 15.24 3.69 3.27
N ALA A 38 14.79 4.92 3.02
CA ALA A 38 15.18 6.11 3.76
C ALA A 38 14.83 6.02 5.27
N TYR A 39 13.73 5.36 5.62
CA TYR A 39 13.36 5.09 7.02
C TYR A 39 14.02 3.84 7.61
N GLY A 40 14.77 3.09 6.82
CA GLY A 40 15.43 1.84 7.22
C GLY A 40 14.45 0.73 7.59
N VAL A 41 13.30 0.67 6.89
CA VAL A 41 12.27 -0.36 7.09
C VAL A 41 12.87 -1.76 6.89
N SER A 42 12.64 -2.65 7.84
CA SER A 42 13.33 -3.95 7.92
C SER A 42 12.93 -4.94 6.82
N LEU A 43 11.69 -4.88 6.34
CA LEU A 43 11.17 -5.79 5.32
C LEU A 43 10.15 -5.09 4.42
N VAL A 44 10.43 -5.07 3.13
CA VAL A 44 9.49 -4.62 2.10
C VAL A 44 9.20 -5.76 1.14
N VAL A 45 7.92 -6.13 1.04
CA VAL A 45 7.43 -7.16 0.11
C VAL A 45 6.75 -6.47 -1.06
N GLY A 46 7.23 -6.74 -2.27
CA GLY A 46 6.71 -6.12 -3.50
C GLY A 46 6.05 -7.12 -4.43
N THR A 47 4.74 -6.94 -4.74
CA THR A 47 4.09 -7.79 -5.73
C THR A 47 4.13 -7.16 -7.11
N ALA A 48 4.54 -7.94 -8.11
CA ALA A 48 4.54 -7.56 -9.53
C ALA A 48 4.39 -8.80 -10.41
N SER A 49 4.34 -8.63 -11.74
CA SER A 49 4.42 -9.75 -12.68
C SER A 49 5.86 -10.24 -12.83
N SER A 50 6.04 -11.53 -13.16
CA SER A 50 7.34 -12.21 -13.28
C SER A 50 8.42 -11.40 -14.06
N PRO A 51 8.10 -10.75 -15.21
CA PRO A 51 9.10 -9.97 -15.94
C PRO A 51 9.65 -8.74 -15.20
N LYS A 52 9.04 -8.37 -14.07
CA LYS A 52 9.45 -7.23 -13.24
C LYS A 52 10.27 -7.65 -12.02
N LYS A 53 10.57 -8.93 -11.88
CA LYS A 53 11.27 -9.49 -10.71
C LYS A 53 12.57 -8.74 -10.43
N ASP A 54 13.48 -8.73 -11.40
CA ASP A 54 14.83 -8.16 -11.22
C ASP A 54 14.76 -6.67 -10.83
N PHE A 55 13.79 -5.94 -11.40
CA PHE A 55 13.58 -4.54 -11.05
C PHE A 55 13.11 -4.38 -9.61
N VAL A 56 12.13 -5.18 -9.15
CA VAL A 56 11.62 -5.12 -7.78
C VAL A 56 12.72 -5.50 -6.79
N GLU A 57 13.50 -6.54 -7.08
CA GLU A 57 14.61 -6.98 -6.22
C GLU A 57 15.76 -5.96 -6.19
N SER A 58 16.05 -5.27 -7.31
CA SER A 58 17.04 -4.20 -7.34
C SER A 58 16.70 -2.99 -6.46
N MET A 59 15.41 -2.84 -6.11
CA MET A 59 14.90 -1.83 -5.19
C MET A 59 14.94 -2.30 -3.71
N GLY A 60 15.59 -3.42 -3.41
CA GLY A 60 15.68 -3.97 -2.05
C GLY A 60 14.40 -4.65 -1.55
N MET A 61 13.40 -4.86 -2.41
CA MET A 61 12.17 -5.52 -2.03
C MET A 61 12.25 -7.05 -2.19
N ARG A 62 11.58 -7.79 -1.32
CA ARG A 62 11.29 -9.20 -1.55
C ARG A 62 10.20 -9.32 -2.62
N PHE A 63 10.56 -9.85 -3.77
CA PHE A 63 9.62 -10.06 -4.87
C PHE A 63 8.62 -11.18 -4.56
N VAL A 64 7.36 -10.96 -4.96
CA VAL A 64 6.27 -11.94 -4.97
C VAL A 64 5.58 -11.87 -6.33
N ASP A 65 5.52 -12.98 -7.04
CA ASP A 65 4.80 -13.04 -8.31
C ASP A 65 3.29 -13.02 -8.06
N ARG A 66 2.64 -11.95 -8.51
CA ARG A 66 1.21 -11.73 -8.31
C ARG A 66 0.31 -12.79 -8.98
N ASP A 67 0.83 -13.49 -9.99
CA ASP A 67 0.07 -14.42 -10.83
C ASP A 67 0.21 -15.89 -10.36
N SER A 68 1.28 -16.22 -9.62
CA SER A 68 1.60 -17.60 -9.21
C SER A 68 1.77 -17.79 -7.69
N GLU A 69 1.98 -16.71 -6.91
CA GLU A 69 2.20 -16.81 -5.47
C GLU A 69 1.05 -16.18 -4.66
N ASP A 70 0.77 -16.74 -3.49
CA ASP A 70 -0.14 -16.13 -2.53
C ASP A 70 0.61 -15.16 -1.62
N PHE A 71 0.48 -13.87 -1.91
CA PHE A 71 1.14 -12.82 -1.14
C PHE A 71 0.73 -12.78 0.35
N VAL A 72 -0.47 -13.29 0.69
CA VAL A 72 -0.93 -13.33 2.09
C VAL A 72 -0.10 -14.34 2.87
N GLU A 73 0.09 -15.52 2.30
CA GLU A 73 0.89 -16.56 2.92
C GLU A 73 2.37 -16.16 2.96
N VAL A 74 2.92 -15.62 1.86
CA VAL A 74 4.30 -15.11 1.83
C VAL A 74 4.54 -14.06 2.92
N CYS A 75 3.63 -13.09 3.07
CA CYS A 75 3.75 -12.07 4.12
C CYS A 75 3.72 -12.68 5.52
N LYS A 76 2.87 -13.69 5.76
CA LYS A 76 2.82 -14.38 7.05
C LYS A 76 4.08 -15.17 7.33
N ASP A 77 4.56 -15.94 6.35
CA ASP A 77 5.78 -16.75 6.49
C ASP A 77 6.99 -15.88 6.84
N MET A 78 7.09 -14.70 6.23
CA MET A 78 8.18 -13.75 6.49
C MET A 78 8.04 -12.95 7.80
N THR A 79 6.92 -13.09 8.50
CA THR A 79 6.60 -12.32 9.71
C THR A 79 6.15 -13.20 10.88
N ASP A 80 6.62 -14.44 10.95
CA ASP A 80 6.27 -15.42 12.00
C ASP A 80 4.75 -15.58 12.17
N GLY A 81 4.01 -15.63 11.08
CA GLY A 81 2.56 -15.78 11.05
C GLY A 81 1.77 -14.50 11.39
N LYS A 82 2.45 -13.39 11.73
CA LYS A 82 1.79 -12.16 12.21
C LYS A 82 1.19 -11.32 11.09
N GLY A 83 1.84 -11.26 9.91
CA GLY A 83 1.54 -10.37 8.82
C GLY A 83 2.26 -9.02 8.90
N VAL A 84 2.09 -8.19 7.87
CA VAL A 84 2.80 -6.91 7.71
C VAL A 84 2.17 -5.77 8.51
N HIS A 85 2.95 -4.74 8.85
CA HIS A 85 2.47 -3.54 9.55
C HIS A 85 1.64 -2.65 8.61
N HIS A 86 2.08 -2.52 7.35
CA HIS A 86 1.47 -1.65 6.35
C HIS A 86 1.26 -2.41 5.05
N ALA A 87 0.08 -2.27 4.45
CA ALA A 87 -0.20 -2.75 3.11
C ALA A 87 -0.66 -1.58 2.22
N ILE A 88 -0.01 -1.44 1.06
CA ILE A 88 -0.26 -0.38 0.08
C ILE A 88 -0.93 -0.99 -1.14
N ASP A 89 -2.21 -0.68 -1.35
CA ASP A 89 -3.05 -1.32 -2.36
C ASP A 89 -3.64 -0.33 -3.38
N PRO A 90 -3.07 -0.25 -4.59
CA PRO A 90 -3.64 0.49 -5.71
C PRO A 90 -4.63 -0.32 -6.54
N VAL A 91 -4.86 -1.61 -6.23
CA VAL A 91 -5.66 -2.53 -7.05
C VAL A 91 -7.16 -2.35 -6.80
N GLY A 92 -7.55 -2.29 -5.53
CA GLY A 92 -8.95 -2.13 -5.17
C GLY A 92 -9.80 -3.42 -5.24
N GLY A 93 -11.12 -3.26 -5.10
CA GLY A 93 -12.07 -4.36 -5.19
C GLY A 93 -11.83 -5.47 -4.14
N ARG A 94 -12.08 -6.71 -4.53
CA ARG A 94 -11.89 -7.87 -3.62
C ARG A 94 -10.45 -8.04 -3.14
N HIS A 95 -9.48 -7.47 -3.86
CA HIS A 95 -8.08 -7.53 -3.51
C HIS A 95 -7.80 -6.86 -2.15
N LEU A 96 -8.51 -5.77 -1.84
CA LEU A 96 -8.39 -5.05 -0.56
C LEU A 96 -8.59 -5.95 0.67
N MET A 97 -9.52 -6.91 0.58
CA MET A 97 -9.75 -7.83 1.70
C MET A 97 -8.56 -8.76 1.92
N ARG A 98 -7.92 -9.23 0.85
CA ARG A 98 -6.70 -10.04 0.94
C ARG A 98 -5.53 -9.22 1.47
N SER A 99 -5.39 -7.97 1.02
CA SER A 99 -4.38 -7.04 1.53
C SER A 99 -4.58 -6.77 3.02
N LEU A 100 -5.84 -6.60 3.48
CA LEU A 100 -6.17 -6.47 4.90
C LEU A 100 -5.88 -7.78 5.68
N MET A 101 -6.07 -8.95 5.07
CA MET A 101 -5.71 -10.23 5.69
C MET A 101 -4.21 -10.39 5.86
N ALA A 102 -3.40 -9.87 4.93
CA ALA A 102 -1.95 -9.88 5.02
C ALA A 102 -1.40 -8.97 6.13
N THR A 103 -2.20 -8.01 6.64
CA THR A 103 -1.74 -7.15 7.75
C THR A 103 -1.87 -7.85 9.09
N ARG A 104 -0.96 -7.52 10.01
CA ARG A 104 -0.99 -7.97 11.40
C ARG A 104 -2.10 -7.29 12.22
N ARG A 105 -2.32 -7.74 13.46
CA ARG A 105 -3.09 -6.96 14.45
C ARG A 105 -2.38 -5.62 14.70
N GLY A 106 -3.13 -4.53 14.70
CA GLY A 106 -2.58 -3.17 14.74
C GLY A 106 -2.06 -2.67 13.38
N GLY A 107 -2.15 -3.50 12.32
CA GLY A 107 -1.70 -3.13 10.99
C GLY A 107 -2.67 -2.22 10.25
N LYS A 108 -2.18 -1.61 9.17
CA LYS A 108 -2.87 -0.57 8.40
C LYS A 108 -2.89 -0.91 6.91
N LEU A 109 -4.05 -0.77 6.29
CA LEU A 109 -4.22 -0.87 4.85
C LEU A 109 -4.45 0.53 4.27
N TYR A 110 -3.64 0.90 3.29
CA TYR A 110 -3.80 2.13 2.51
C TYR A 110 -4.23 1.77 1.10
N TYR A 111 -5.36 2.28 0.65
CA TYR A 111 -5.77 2.09 -0.72
C TYR A 111 -5.97 3.43 -1.43
N PHE A 112 -5.55 3.48 -2.67
CA PHE A 112 -5.68 4.66 -3.52
C PHE A 112 -5.89 4.21 -4.96
N GLY A 113 -6.90 4.76 -5.59
CA GLY A 113 -7.26 4.39 -6.95
C GLY A 113 -7.99 3.05 -7.04
N ALA A 114 -8.24 2.65 -8.25
CA ALA A 114 -8.92 1.41 -8.60
C ALA A 114 -8.38 0.92 -9.94
N SER A 115 -7.06 0.71 -10.02
CA SER A 115 -6.40 0.28 -11.25
C SER A 115 -6.92 -1.08 -11.76
N GLY A 116 -7.46 -1.90 -10.87
CA GLY A 116 -8.13 -3.15 -11.23
C GLY A 116 -9.44 -2.97 -12.02
N ALA A 117 -10.03 -1.76 -12.03
CA ALA A 117 -11.24 -1.44 -12.77
C ALA A 117 -10.98 -0.86 -14.15
N VAL A 118 -9.76 -0.43 -14.43
CA VAL A 118 -9.37 0.19 -15.72
C VAL A 118 -8.64 -0.83 -16.57
N LYS A 119 -9.38 -1.72 -17.22
CA LYS A 119 -8.89 -2.49 -18.36
C LYS A 119 -9.26 -1.72 -19.63
N GLY A 120 -8.30 -0.94 -20.17
CA GLY A 120 -8.44 -0.22 -21.45
C GLY A 120 -8.71 1.28 -21.35
N GLU A 121 -8.44 2.01 -22.43
CA GLU A 121 -8.44 3.48 -22.54
C GLU A 121 -9.82 4.17 -22.44
N LYS A 122 -10.92 3.45 -22.27
CA LYS A 122 -12.26 4.04 -22.18
C LYS A 122 -12.91 3.76 -20.83
N ARG A 123 -13.04 4.80 -20.02
CA ARG A 123 -13.97 4.81 -18.87
C ARG A 123 -15.39 4.56 -19.37
N SER A 124 -15.94 3.39 -19.07
CA SER A 124 -17.33 3.05 -19.32
C SER A 124 -18.12 3.21 -18.01
N ARG A 125 -19.32 3.80 -18.07
CA ARG A 125 -20.25 3.89 -16.92
C ARG A 125 -20.53 2.53 -16.30
N THR A 126 -20.51 1.47 -17.10
CA THR A 126 -20.68 0.08 -16.62
C THR A 126 -19.50 -0.41 -15.81
N SER A 127 -18.27 0.05 -16.09
CA SER A 127 -17.07 -0.29 -15.29
C SER A 127 -17.08 0.40 -13.93
N GLU A 128 -17.60 1.62 -13.84
CA GLU A 128 -17.74 2.36 -12.57
C GLU A 128 -18.79 1.71 -11.66
N ILE A 129 -19.94 1.30 -12.18
CA ILE A 129 -20.98 0.57 -11.44
C ILE A 129 -20.42 -0.79 -10.96
N ARG A 130 -19.70 -1.51 -11.82
CA ARG A 130 -19.09 -2.80 -11.47
C ARG A 130 -18.03 -2.66 -10.39
N LEU A 131 -17.26 -1.57 -10.42
CA LEU A 131 -16.30 -1.22 -9.37
C LEU A 131 -17.02 -0.98 -8.04
N TRP A 132 -18.07 -0.18 -8.06
CA TRP A 132 -18.83 0.17 -6.86
C TRP A 132 -19.49 -1.05 -6.21
N TRP A 133 -20.02 -1.98 -7.01
CA TRP A 133 -20.57 -3.25 -6.54
C TRP A 133 -19.50 -4.26 -6.12
N GLY A 134 -18.29 -4.15 -6.65
CA GLY A 134 -17.14 -5.01 -6.32
C GLY A 134 -16.31 -4.55 -5.14
N MET A 135 -16.55 -3.33 -4.62
CA MET A 135 -15.82 -2.82 -3.45
C MET A 135 -16.27 -3.53 -2.18
N PRO A 136 -15.34 -4.01 -1.37
CA PRO A 136 -15.66 -4.66 -0.11
C PRO A 136 -16.28 -3.66 0.86
N ARG A 137 -17.23 -4.13 1.65
CA ARG A 137 -17.70 -3.41 2.82
C ARG A 137 -16.86 -3.82 4.01
N PHE A 138 -16.20 -2.87 4.64
CA PHE A 138 -15.46 -3.12 5.87
C PHE A 138 -16.41 -3.14 7.06
N ASP A 139 -16.37 -4.21 7.83
CA ASP A 139 -17.13 -4.36 9.04
C ASP A 139 -16.42 -3.62 10.20
N PRO A 140 -17.03 -2.58 10.79
CA PRO A 140 -16.40 -1.81 11.86
C PRO A 140 -16.09 -2.66 13.09
N ILE A 141 -16.91 -3.66 13.41
CA ILE A 141 -16.69 -4.54 14.56
C ILE A 141 -15.46 -5.41 14.32
N LYS A 142 -15.31 -5.96 13.11
CA LYS A 142 -14.13 -6.74 12.75
C LYS A 142 -12.84 -5.90 12.75
N LEU A 143 -12.90 -4.66 12.27
CA LEU A 143 -11.76 -3.75 12.34
C LEU A 143 -11.38 -3.45 13.80
N MET A 144 -12.36 -3.13 14.63
CA MET A 144 -12.16 -2.86 16.06
C MET A 144 -11.58 -4.08 16.80
N THR A 145 -12.14 -5.27 16.61
CA THR A 145 -11.70 -6.49 17.32
C THR A 145 -10.32 -6.98 16.85
N SER A 146 -9.92 -6.66 15.62
CA SER A 146 -8.58 -6.93 15.09
C SER A 146 -7.59 -5.78 15.28
N ASN A 147 -8.03 -4.63 15.77
CA ASN A 147 -7.24 -3.39 15.87
C ASN A 147 -6.60 -3.01 14.52
N LYS A 148 -7.29 -3.21 13.41
CA LYS A 148 -6.80 -2.86 12.08
C LYS A 148 -7.39 -1.54 11.60
N ALA A 149 -6.64 -0.79 10.78
CA ALA A 149 -7.12 0.43 10.16
C ALA A 149 -7.14 0.32 8.63
N VAL A 150 -8.09 1.00 8.01
CA VAL A 150 -8.21 1.11 6.55
C VAL A 150 -8.28 2.59 6.19
N PHE A 151 -7.36 3.04 5.36
CA PHE A 151 -7.26 4.42 4.89
C PHE A 151 -7.50 4.48 3.38
N GLY A 152 -8.55 5.21 2.98
CA GLY A 152 -8.74 5.59 1.59
C GLY A 152 -8.01 6.90 1.30
N VAL A 153 -7.22 6.95 0.24
CA VAL A 153 -6.47 8.13 -0.18
C VAL A 153 -6.85 8.51 -1.61
N HIS A 154 -7.27 9.74 -1.82
CA HIS A 154 -7.53 10.29 -3.15
C HIS A 154 -6.73 11.59 -3.35
N MET A 155 -5.59 11.49 -4.00
CA MET A 155 -4.65 12.60 -4.17
C MET A 155 -5.28 13.85 -4.83
N GLY A 156 -6.19 13.66 -5.78
CA GLY A 156 -6.85 14.77 -6.49
C GLY A 156 -7.93 15.51 -5.69
N LEU A 157 -8.29 15.03 -4.48
CA LEU A 157 -9.25 15.67 -3.59
C LEU A 157 -8.59 16.24 -2.32
N LEU A 158 -7.27 16.27 -2.27
CA LEU A 158 -6.54 16.98 -1.20
C LEU A 158 -6.60 18.48 -1.51
N GLU A 159 -7.45 19.19 -0.77
CA GLU A 159 -7.75 20.60 -1.01
C GLU A 159 -6.66 21.55 -0.50
N ASP A 160 -5.75 21.08 0.36
CA ASP A 160 -4.71 21.92 0.96
C ASP A 160 -3.35 21.73 0.29
N PRO A 161 -2.93 22.69 -0.59
CA PRO A 161 -1.62 22.66 -1.24
C PRO A 161 -0.44 22.71 -0.26
N ALA A 162 -0.62 23.23 0.96
CA ALA A 162 0.44 23.33 1.96
C ALA A 162 0.87 21.93 2.45
N ILE A 163 -0.05 20.96 2.46
CA ILE A 163 0.25 19.55 2.79
C ILE A 163 1.22 18.98 1.76
N PHE A 164 0.96 19.19 0.47
CA PHE A 164 1.82 18.72 -0.61
C PHE A 164 3.21 19.36 -0.55
N LYS A 165 3.27 20.66 -0.34
CA LYS A 165 4.55 21.37 -0.26
C LYS A 165 5.42 20.87 0.89
N GLY A 166 4.84 20.67 2.06
CA GLY A 166 5.56 20.14 3.23
C GLY A 166 6.10 18.72 2.99
N HIS A 167 5.32 17.85 2.32
CA HIS A 167 5.76 16.50 2.00
C HIS A 167 6.86 16.47 0.92
N LEU A 168 6.78 17.35 -0.10
CA LEU A 168 7.81 17.45 -1.14
C LEU A 168 9.13 17.97 -0.58
N GLU A 169 9.10 18.95 0.32
CA GLU A 169 10.29 19.47 1.01
C GLU A 169 10.96 18.39 1.86
N GLU A 170 10.17 17.58 2.58
CA GLU A 170 10.67 16.45 3.37
C GLU A 170 11.30 15.36 2.49
N LEU A 171 10.62 14.94 1.42
CA LEU A 171 11.14 13.98 0.46
C LEU A 171 12.43 14.50 -0.22
N SER A 172 12.47 15.78 -0.58
CA SER A 172 13.67 16.41 -1.15
C SER A 172 14.85 16.39 -0.17
N THR A 173 14.59 16.56 1.12
CA THR A 173 15.63 16.53 2.16
C THR A 173 16.12 15.11 2.45
N MET A 174 15.27 14.08 2.23
CA MET A 174 15.62 12.68 2.46
C MET A 174 16.38 12.05 1.27
N LEU A 175 16.14 12.56 0.05
CA LEU A 175 16.70 12.00 -1.18
C LEU A 175 17.92 12.77 -1.70
N GLY A 176 18.26 13.93 -1.11
CA GLY A 176 19.44 14.75 -1.44
C GLY A 176 20.57 14.53 -0.49
#